data_e54290bf93076d838e2f9f50c403afbc
#
_entry.id   e54290bf93076d838e2f9f50c403afbc
#
_cell.length_a   1.000
_cell.length_b   1.000
_cell.length_c   1.000
_cell.angle_alpha   90.00
_cell.angle_beta   90.00
_cell.angle_gamma   90.00
#
_symmetry.space_group_name_H-M   'P 1'
#
loop_
_entity.id
_entity.type
_entity.pdbx_description
1 polymer ?
#
loop_
_entity_poly.entity_id
_entity_poly.type
_entity_poly.pdbx_seq_one_letter_code
_entity_poly.pdbx_strand_id
1 'polypeptide(L)'
;FSFMPFVGYDGQAIVINRELTLGNVDELAVGGTITSTMKGASTFTQKTFTATKIIGDTEMDGLVQAQSTSDGVDQTALEITLKAKNVGRTFQQGMATGTGTSPQMNSLHSECSTAQYTTAATTQVLSFLLLDELCDLVKTKDGEVDWLIMPARTLRSLKVLYRNLGGTM
;
A
#
# COMPACT_ATOMS: atom_id res chain seq x y z
N PHE A 1 9.53 -3.24 -3.81
CA PHE A 1 8.25 -3.99 -3.94
C PHE A 1 8.37 -5.35 -4.65
N SER A 2 9.58 -5.90 -4.84
CA SER A 2 9.81 -7.20 -5.49
C SER A 2 9.20 -8.40 -4.72
N PHE A 3 8.83 -8.20 -3.46
CA PHE A 3 8.18 -9.19 -2.60
C PHE A 3 6.65 -9.24 -2.76
N MET A 4 6.04 -8.24 -3.41
CA MET A 4 4.59 -8.24 -3.62
C MET A 4 4.23 -9.07 -4.85
N PRO A 5 3.24 -9.97 -4.75
CA PRO A 5 2.74 -10.68 -5.91
C PRO A 5 1.96 -9.72 -6.81
N PHE A 6 2.35 -9.64 -8.08
CA PHE A 6 1.60 -8.92 -9.09
C PHE A 6 0.84 -9.92 -9.94
N VAL A 7 -0.47 -9.72 -10.06
CA VAL A 7 -1.34 -10.55 -10.90
C VAL A 7 -1.75 -9.73 -12.12
N GLY A 8 -1.58 -10.32 -13.31
CA GLY A 8 -2.07 -9.71 -14.54
C GLY A 8 -3.59 -9.67 -14.53
N TYR A 9 -4.16 -8.53 -14.92
CA TYR A 9 -5.59 -8.34 -15.03
C TYR A 9 -5.94 -7.72 -16.38
N ASP A 10 -6.93 -8.28 -17.04
CA ASP A 10 -7.44 -7.80 -18.34
C ASP A 10 -8.86 -7.26 -18.15
N GLY A 11 -8.98 -5.96 -17.99
CA GLY A 11 -10.26 -5.28 -17.75
C GLY A 11 -10.12 -3.84 -17.28
N GLN A 12 -11.24 -3.13 -17.17
CA GLN A 12 -11.27 -1.73 -16.72
C GLN A 12 -11.28 -1.57 -15.21
N ALA A 13 -11.86 -2.52 -14.49
CA ALA A 13 -11.99 -2.47 -13.05
C ALA A 13 -12.03 -3.88 -12.44
N ILE A 14 -11.41 -4.03 -11.28
CA ILE A 14 -11.51 -5.22 -10.43
C ILE A 14 -12.55 -4.94 -9.36
N VAL A 15 -13.49 -5.87 -9.19
CA VAL A 15 -14.53 -5.80 -8.17
C VAL A 15 -14.28 -6.91 -7.15
N ILE A 16 -14.12 -6.53 -5.88
CA ILE A 16 -13.85 -7.44 -4.78
C ILE A 16 -14.94 -7.28 -3.72
N ASN A 17 -15.50 -8.41 -3.26
CA ASN A 17 -16.37 -8.42 -2.10
C ASN A 17 -15.53 -8.49 -0.83
N ARG A 18 -15.66 -7.49 0.01
CA ARG A 18 -15.00 -7.42 1.30
C ARG A 18 -16.03 -7.72 2.39
N GLU A 19 -15.69 -8.60 3.31
CA GLU A 19 -16.49 -8.84 4.51
C GLU A 19 -16.51 -7.59 5.38
N LEU A 20 -17.71 -7.20 5.82
CA LEU A 20 -17.92 -6.03 6.67
C LEU A 20 -18.22 -6.45 8.12
N THR A 21 -19.15 -7.38 8.31
CA THR A 21 -19.51 -7.92 9.61
C THR A 21 -19.73 -9.42 9.55
N LEU A 22 -19.28 -10.10 10.59
CA LEU A 22 -19.60 -11.51 10.80
C LEU A 22 -21.09 -11.63 11.17
N GLY A 23 -21.69 -12.76 10.80
CA GLY A 23 -23.06 -13.10 11.22
C GLY A 23 -23.12 -13.34 12.73
N ASN A 24 -24.30 -13.16 13.29
CA ASN A 24 -24.51 -13.40 14.71
C ASN A 24 -24.42 -14.90 15.03
N VAL A 25 -23.69 -15.22 16.10
CA VAL A 25 -23.60 -16.57 16.69
C VAL A 25 -23.87 -16.41 18.19
N ASP A 26 -24.67 -17.30 18.74
CA ASP A 26 -24.99 -17.29 20.15
C ASP A 26 -25.09 -18.72 20.69
N GLU A 27 -24.92 -18.90 21.99
CA GLU A 27 -25.01 -20.18 22.67
C GLU A 27 -26.49 -20.46 23.00
N LEU A 28 -26.95 -21.68 22.72
CA LEU A 28 -28.30 -22.10 22.99
C LEU A 28 -28.31 -23.25 24.00
N ALA A 29 -29.12 -23.12 25.04
CA ALA A 29 -29.32 -24.19 26.00
C ALA A 29 -30.03 -25.39 25.35
N VAL A 30 -29.79 -26.59 25.89
CA VAL A 30 -30.48 -27.81 25.43
C VAL A 30 -31.99 -27.64 25.57
N GLY A 31 -32.72 -27.78 24.44
CA GLY A 31 -34.17 -27.55 24.39
C GLY A 31 -34.59 -26.08 24.20
N GLY A 32 -33.66 -25.16 24.07
CA GLY A 32 -33.93 -23.75 23.77
C GLY A 32 -34.41 -23.54 22.33
N THR A 33 -35.03 -22.38 22.09
CA THR A 33 -35.57 -21.99 20.78
C THR A 33 -34.66 -20.96 20.13
N ILE A 34 -34.36 -21.11 18.83
CA ILE A 34 -33.57 -20.17 18.05
C ILE A 34 -34.31 -18.82 17.96
N THR A 35 -33.72 -17.77 18.48
CA THR A 35 -34.25 -16.41 18.46
C THR A 35 -33.84 -15.64 17.19
N SER A 36 -34.49 -14.53 16.92
CA SER A 36 -34.14 -13.65 15.77
C SER A 36 -32.74 -13.06 15.90
N THR A 37 -32.21 -12.90 17.13
CA THR A 37 -30.85 -12.40 17.39
C THR A 37 -29.77 -13.38 16.94
N MET A 38 -30.07 -14.67 16.92
CA MET A 38 -29.16 -15.74 16.49
C MET A 38 -29.11 -15.91 14.94
N LYS A 39 -30.02 -15.26 14.22
CA LYS A 39 -30.19 -15.42 12.76
C LYS A 39 -29.53 -14.35 11.93
N GLY A 40 -28.63 -13.55 12.49
CA GLY A 40 -27.94 -12.50 11.75
C GLY A 40 -27.01 -13.06 10.68
N ALA A 41 -27.20 -12.62 9.43
CA ALA A 41 -26.29 -12.98 8.33
C ALA A 41 -25.06 -12.08 8.30
N SER A 42 -23.94 -12.60 7.79
CA SER A 42 -22.77 -11.79 7.48
C SER A 42 -23.08 -10.77 6.39
N THR A 43 -22.49 -9.58 6.49
CA THR A 43 -22.66 -8.52 5.48
C THR A 43 -21.37 -8.33 4.71
N PHE A 44 -21.50 -8.04 3.43
CA PHE A 44 -20.39 -7.81 2.51
C PHE A 44 -20.48 -6.41 1.91
N THR A 45 -19.33 -5.78 1.71
CA THR A 45 -19.21 -4.53 0.96
C THR A 45 -18.44 -4.80 -0.31
N GLN A 46 -18.97 -4.32 -1.43
CA GLN A 46 -18.31 -4.41 -2.72
C GLN A 46 -17.35 -3.24 -2.89
N LYS A 47 -16.10 -3.54 -3.21
CA LYS A 47 -15.10 -2.52 -3.53
C LYS A 47 -14.62 -2.67 -4.97
N THR A 48 -14.62 -1.55 -5.69
CA THR A 48 -14.20 -1.49 -7.08
C THR A 48 -12.89 -0.73 -7.20
N PHE A 49 -11.91 -1.35 -7.84
CA PHE A 49 -10.61 -0.76 -8.16
C PHE A 49 -10.55 -0.48 -9.65
N THR A 50 -10.48 0.79 -10.01
CA THR A 50 -10.39 1.21 -11.41
C THR A 50 -8.94 1.26 -11.87
N ALA A 51 -8.67 0.75 -13.07
CA ALA A 51 -7.35 0.82 -13.67
C ALA A 51 -6.97 2.28 -13.98
N THR A 52 -5.75 2.66 -13.61
CA THR A 52 -5.16 3.96 -13.93
C THR A 52 -3.93 3.77 -14.81
N LYS A 53 -3.65 4.77 -15.66
CA LYS A 53 -2.50 4.74 -16.56
C LYS A 53 -1.44 5.73 -16.09
N ILE A 54 -0.20 5.30 -16.04
CA ILE A 54 0.95 6.17 -15.83
C ILE A 54 1.62 6.35 -17.19
N ILE A 55 1.65 7.58 -17.68
CA ILE A 55 2.18 7.90 -19.01
C ILE A 55 3.30 8.92 -18.84
N GLY A 56 4.41 8.68 -19.54
CA GLY A 56 5.49 9.65 -19.71
C GLY A 56 5.68 9.91 -21.18
N ASP A 57 5.52 11.15 -21.59
CA ASP A 57 5.82 11.61 -22.94
C ASP A 57 7.07 12.48 -22.94
N THR A 58 7.80 12.49 -24.06
CA THR A 58 8.97 13.34 -24.24
C THR A 58 9.00 13.85 -25.67
N GLU A 59 9.22 15.15 -25.80
CA GLU A 59 9.41 15.82 -27.08
C GLU A 59 10.83 16.38 -27.09
N MET A 60 11.53 16.17 -28.19
CA MET A 60 12.89 16.64 -28.36
C MET A 60 13.03 17.49 -29.61
N ASP A 61 13.72 18.63 -29.46
CA ASP A 61 14.05 19.51 -30.59
C ASP A 61 15.04 18.79 -31.53
N GLY A 62 14.71 18.79 -32.85
CA GLY A 62 15.54 18.17 -33.84
C GLY A 62 16.95 18.77 -33.99
N LEU A 63 17.12 20.07 -33.64
CA LEU A 63 18.43 20.73 -33.62
C LEU A 63 19.30 20.16 -32.47
N VAL A 64 18.74 19.99 -31.31
CA VAL A 64 19.44 19.38 -30.15
C VAL A 64 19.83 17.94 -30.46
N GLN A 65 18.94 17.20 -31.10
CA GLN A 65 19.23 15.82 -31.52
C GLN A 65 20.38 15.75 -32.56
N ALA A 66 20.40 16.65 -33.54
CA ALA A 66 21.46 16.74 -34.51
C ALA A 66 22.82 17.08 -33.91
N GLN A 67 22.85 18.02 -32.95
CA GLN A 67 24.06 18.38 -32.22
C GLN A 67 24.58 17.21 -31.33
N SER A 68 23.69 16.55 -30.61
CA SER A 68 24.05 15.41 -29.73
C SER A 68 24.59 14.21 -30.51
N THR A 69 24.08 13.97 -31.70
CA THR A 69 24.61 12.93 -32.58
C THR A 69 26.05 13.22 -33.01
N SER A 70 26.40 14.50 -33.20
CA SER A 70 27.77 14.92 -33.48
C SER A 70 28.74 14.70 -32.30
N ASP A 71 28.25 14.85 -31.07
CA ASP A 71 29.04 14.66 -29.84
C ASP A 71 29.07 13.19 -29.36
N GLY A 72 28.42 12.26 -30.08
CA GLY A 72 28.38 10.84 -29.74
C GLY A 72 27.50 10.48 -28.55
N VAL A 73 26.66 11.42 -28.07
CA VAL A 73 25.70 11.20 -26.99
C VAL A 73 24.29 11.14 -27.58
N ASP A 74 23.63 10.02 -27.44
CA ASP A 74 22.21 9.90 -27.83
C ASP A 74 21.29 10.49 -26.75
N GLN A 75 20.92 11.76 -26.95
CA GLN A 75 20.01 12.47 -26.04
C GLN A 75 18.62 11.82 -25.98
N THR A 76 18.17 11.23 -27.09
CA THR A 76 16.87 10.55 -27.12
C THR A 76 16.87 9.32 -26.22
N ALA A 77 17.92 8.50 -26.30
CA ALA A 77 18.06 7.34 -25.43
C ALA A 77 18.18 7.74 -23.94
N LEU A 78 18.90 8.85 -23.67
CA LEU A 78 19.01 9.40 -22.32
C LEU A 78 17.65 9.85 -21.79
N GLU A 79 16.86 10.61 -22.56
CA GLU A 79 15.53 11.08 -22.18
C GLU A 79 14.56 9.92 -21.96
N ILE A 80 14.56 8.91 -22.82
CA ILE A 80 13.74 7.69 -22.61
C ILE A 80 14.08 7.03 -21.29
N THR A 81 15.37 6.90 -20.98
CA THR A 81 15.85 6.30 -19.73
C THR A 81 15.40 7.11 -18.50
N LEU A 82 15.51 8.44 -18.57
CA LEU A 82 15.07 9.34 -17.51
C LEU A 82 13.55 9.28 -17.30
N LYS A 83 12.77 9.25 -18.38
CA LYS A 83 11.31 9.10 -18.32
C LYS A 83 10.91 7.73 -17.75
N ALA A 84 11.53 6.65 -18.18
CA ALA A 84 11.27 5.32 -17.62
C ALA A 84 11.55 5.28 -16.11
N LYS A 85 12.65 5.88 -15.67
CA LYS A 85 12.97 6.03 -14.24
C LYS A 85 11.91 6.84 -13.49
N ASN A 86 11.40 7.92 -14.11
CA ASN A 86 10.36 8.75 -13.49
C ASN A 86 9.00 8.02 -13.42
N VAL A 87 8.63 7.25 -14.44
CA VAL A 87 7.43 6.39 -14.42
C VAL A 87 7.51 5.40 -13.24
N GLY A 88 8.66 4.74 -13.05
CA GLY A 88 8.88 3.85 -11.92
C GLY A 88 8.75 4.55 -10.56
N ARG A 89 9.25 5.78 -10.41
CA ARG A 89 9.12 6.57 -9.18
C ARG A 89 7.68 7.00 -8.94
N THR A 90 6.97 7.44 -9.97
CA THR A 90 5.55 7.81 -9.89
C THR A 90 4.70 6.62 -9.49
N PHE A 91 4.98 5.44 -10.04
CA PHE A 91 4.30 4.21 -9.63
C PHE A 91 4.55 3.89 -8.14
N GLN A 92 5.79 3.93 -7.68
CA GLN A 92 6.13 3.71 -6.26
C GLN A 92 5.46 4.72 -5.34
N GLN A 93 5.43 5.99 -5.74
CA GLN A 93 4.74 7.03 -4.99
C GLN A 93 3.24 6.80 -4.96
N GLY A 94 2.62 6.45 -6.09
CA GLY A 94 1.21 6.12 -6.18
C GLY A 94 0.82 4.96 -5.29
N MET A 95 1.63 3.89 -5.24
CA MET A 95 1.41 2.77 -4.32
C MET A 95 1.48 3.15 -2.85
N ALA A 96 2.33 4.11 -2.49
CA ALA A 96 2.49 4.54 -1.10
C ALA A 96 1.44 5.57 -0.66
N THR A 97 1.14 6.57 -1.50
CA THR A 97 0.38 7.77 -1.12
C THR A 97 -0.77 8.13 -2.05
N GLY A 98 -1.10 7.30 -3.03
CA GLY A 98 -2.23 7.54 -3.94
C GLY A 98 -3.56 7.62 -3.19
N THR A 99 -4.43 8.53 -3.59
CA THR A 99 -5.72 8.76 -2.90
C THR A 99 -6.86 7.92 -3.45
N GLY A 100 -6.67 7.23 -4.58
CA GLY A 100 -7.75 6.52 -5.29
C GLY A 100 -8.76 7.43 -5.99
N THR A 101 -8.54 8.75 -5.97
CA THR A 101 -9.35 9.71 -6.73
C THR A 101 -8.74 9.92 -8.10
N SER A 102 -9.52 9.73 -9.15
CA SER A 102 -9.04 9.89 -10.55
C SER A 102 -8.28 11.22 -10.72
N PRO A 103 -7.10 11.23 -11.35
CA PRO A 103 -6.45 10.12 -12.06
C PRO A 103 -5.48 9.27 -11.19
N GLN A 104 -5.48 9.41 -9.87
CA GLN A 104 -4.56 8.70 -9.00
C GLN A 104 -5.01 7.27 -8.73
N MET A 105 -4.04 6.37 -8.62
CA MET A 105 -4.29 4.99 -8.21
C MET A 105 -4.57 4.89 -6.70
N ASN A 106 -5.24 3.82 -6.29
CA ASN A 106 -5.40 3.50 -4.88
C ASN A 106 -4.04 3.12 -4.28
N SER A 107 -3.72 3.64 -3.11
CA SER A 107 -2.50 3.28 -2.39
C SER A 107 -2.77 2.24 -1.31
N LEU A 108 -1.71 1.60 -0.85
CA LEU A 108 -1.78 0.73 0.34
C LEU A 108 -2.35 1.49 1.54
N HIS A 109 -1.98 2.76 1.70
CA HIS A 109 -2.49 3.60 2.78
C HIS A 109 -3.98 3.92 2.64
N SER A 110 -4.50 4.19 1.43
CA SER A 110 -5.92 4.50 1.21
C SER A 110 -6.83 3.28 1.41
N GLU A 111 -6.26 2.07 1.33
CA GLU A 111 -6.99 0.81 1.49
C GLU A 111 -7.08 0.34 2.95
N CYS A 112 -6.20 0.84 3.81
CA CYS A 112 -6.26 0.56 5.24
C CYS A 112 -7.46 1.27 5.88
N SER A 113 -8.13 0.61 6.80
CA SER A 113 -9.17 1.24 7.63
C SER A 113 -8.56 2.28 8.57
N THR A 114 -9.24 3.40 8.79
CA THR A 114 -8.82 4.42 9.77
C THR A 114 -8.67 3.86 11.19
N ALA A 115 -9.39 2.79 11.53
CA ALA A 115 -9.26 2.09 12.80
C ALA A 115 -7.95 1.28 12.93
N GLN A 116 -7.22 1.11 11.84
CA GLN A 116 -5.92 0.42 11.80
C GLN A 116 -4.73 1.38 11.70
N TYR A 117 -4.95 2.66 11.99
CA TYR A 117 -3.89 3.65 12.09
C TYR A 117 -3.59 3.95 13.56
N THR A 118 -2.32 3.92 13.93
CA THR A 118 -1.87 4.66 15.10
C THR A 118 -1.51 6.07 14.65
N THR A 119 -2.23 7.06 15.15
CA THR A 119 -1.88 8.45 14.92
C THR A 119 -0.74 8.83 15.86
N ALA A 120 0.49 8.66 15.40
CA ALA A 120 1.62 9.21 16.13
C ALA A 120 1.47 10.73 16.26
N ALA A 121 1.60 11.27 17.45
CA ALA A 121 1.71 12.70 17.64
C ALA A 121 2.90 13.22 16.79
N THR A 122 2.82 14.45 16.31
CA THR A 122 3.79 15.07 15.36
C THR A 122 5.25 14.98 15.82
N THR A 123 5.48 14.71 17.10
CA THR A 123 6.80 14.60 17.75
C THR A 123 7.09 13.19 18.28
N GLN A 124 6.26 12.21 17.99
CA GLN A 124 6.45 10.87 18.52
C GLN A 124 7.64 10.18 17.85
N VAL A 125 8.60 9.81 18.68
CA VAL A 125 9.78 9.06 18.22
C VAL A 125 9.40 7.58 18.08
N LEU A 126 9.92 6.92 17.05
CA LEU A 126 9.75 5.48 16.89
C LEU A 126 10.17 4.73 18.15
N SER A 127 9.30 3.85 18.64
CA SER A 127 9.55 2.98 19.78
C SER A 127 9.13 1.54 19.48
N PHE A 128 9.63 0.58 20.24
CA PHE A 128 9.17 -0.81 20.11
C PHE A 128 7.69 -0.94 20.49
N LEU A 129 7.24 -0.20 21.49
CA LEU A 129 5.84 -0.18 21.89
C LEU A 129 4.93 0.22 20.70
N LEU A 130 5.31 1.24 19.93
CA LEU A 130 4.54 1.65 18.74
C LEU A 130 4.50 0.57 17.65
N LEU A 131 5.58 -0.19 17.51
CA LEU A 131 5.62 -1.31 16.56
C LEU A 131 4.73 -2.46 17.02
N ASP A 132 4.73 -2.76 18.33
CA ASP A 132 3.88 -3.79 18.92
C ASP A 132 2.40 -3.39 18.80
N GLU A 133 2.05 -2.13 19.07
CA GLU A 133 0.69 -1.59 18.83
C GLU A 133 0.24 -1.76 17.38
N LEU A 134 1.12 -1.49 16.41
CA LEU A 134 0.80 -1.71 15.00
C LEU A 134 0.56 -3.18 14.67
N CYS A 135 1.36 -4.08 15.22
CA CYS A 135 1.16 -5.52 15.06
C CYS A 135 -0.16 -5.98 15.70
N ASP A 136 -0.50 -5.45 16.87
CA ASP A 136 -1.73 -5.79 17.57
C ASP A 136 -2.97 -5.29 16.82
N LEU A 137 -2.91 -4.14 16.15
CA LEU A 137 -4.00 -3.66 15.30
C LEU A 137 -4.31 -4.62 14.14
N VAL A 138 -3.30 -5.27 13.57
CA VAL A 138 -3.51 -6.28 12.54
C VAL A 138 -4.15 -7.54 13.13
N LYS A 139 -3.66 -8.01 14.28
CA LYS A 139 -4.18 -9.19 14.98
C LYS A 139 -5.62 -9.02 15.47
N THR A 140 -6.03 -7.82 15.89
CA THR A 140 -7.43 -7.56 16.29
C THR A 140 -8.44 -7.76 15.15
N LYS A 141 -7.97 -7.90 13.92
CA LYS A 141 -8.76 -8.17 12.72
C LYS A 141 -8.46 -9.55 12.12
N ASP A 142 -8.00 -10.48 12.95
CA ASP A 142 -7.64 -11.85 12.56
C ASP A 142 -6.58 -11.92 11.44
N GLY A 143 -5.78 -10.82 11.29
CA GLY A 143 -4.69 -10.76 10.32
C GLY A 143 -3.37 -11.25 10.89
N GLU A 144 -2.47 -11.66 10.01
CA GLU A 144 -1.09 -12.02 10.32
C GLU A 144 -0.13 -10.98 9.74
N VAL A 145 0.96 -10.70 10.45
CA VAL A 145 1.97 -9.72 10.04
C VAL A 145 3.14 -10.43 9.39
N ASP A 146 3.17 -10.44 8.06
CA ASP A 146 4.27 -11.02 7.27
C ASP A 146 5.37 -10.01 6.96
N TRP A 147 5.00 -8.76 6.79
CA TRP A 147 5.91 -7.73 6.28
C TRP A 147 5.77 -6.41 7.02
N LEU A 148 6.91 -5.78 7.30
CA LEU A 148 7.00 -4.42 7.83
C LEU A 148 7.66 -3.53 6.78
N ILE A 149 6.88 -2.64 6.17
CA ILE A 149 7.36 -1.72 5.13
C ILE A 149 7.64 -0.37 5.77
N MET A 150 8.86 0.11 5.64
CA MET A 150 9.27 1.40 6.18
C MET A 150 10.25 2.13 5.26
N PRO A 151 10.28 3.47 5.27
CA PRO A 151 11.29 4.24 4.57
C PRO A 151 12.68 4.07 5.23
N ALA A 152 13.73 4.28 4.46
CA ALA A 152 15.12 4.12 4.93
C ALA A 152 15.44 4.97 6.18
N ARG A 153 14.80 6.13 6.34
CA ARG A 153 14.95 6.99 7.52
C ARG A 153 14.42 6.30 8.77
N THR A 154 13.24 5.72 8.70
CA THR A 154 12.61 4.98 9.82
C THR A 154 13.40 3.71 10.14
N LEU A 155 13.89 3.00 9.12
CA LEU A 155 14.77 1.85 9.32
C LEU A 155 16.04 2.22 10.08
N ARG A 156 16.63 3.39 9.79
CA ARG A 156 17.79 3.90 10.54
C ARG A 156 17.43 4.14 12.01
N SER A 157 16.28 4.72 12.30
CA SER A 157 15.80 4.94 13.68
C SER A 157 15.60 3.61 14.40
N LEU A 158 15.02 2.61 13.74
CA LEU A 158 14.86 1.27 14.29
C LEU A 158 16.20 0.62 14.62
N LYS A 159 17.20 0.74 13.74
CA LYS A 159 18.57 0.25 13.99
C LYS A 159 19.23 0.92 15.21
N VAL A 160 18.98 2.23 15.40
CA VAL A 160 19.48 2.95 16.58
C VAL A 160 18.81 2.42 17.86
N LEU A 161 17.50 2.23 17.86
CA LEU A 161 16.77 1.64 18.99
C LEU A 161 17.35 0.25 19.36
N TYR A 162 17.54 -0.60 18.35
CA TYR A 162 18.09 -1.95 18.55
C TYR A 162 19.49 -1.92 19.15
N ARG A 163 20.36 -1.04 18.68
CA ARG A 163 21.72 -0.86 19.21
C ARG A 163 21.71 -0.38 20.67
N ASN A 164 20.79 0.52 21.01
CA ASN A 164 20.66 1.04 22.38
C ASN A 164 20.26 -0.06 23.38
N LEU A 165 19.63 -1.14 22.90
CA LEU A 165 19.33 -2.33 23.71
C LEU A 165 20.49 -3.34 23.78
N GLY A 166 21.64 -3.01 23.21
CA GLY A 166 22.79 -3.90 23.17
C GLY A 166 22.75 -4.95 22.07
N GLY A 167 21.83 -4.81 21.08
CA GLY A 167 21.77 -5.68 19.91
C GLY A 167 22.88 -5.40 18.90
N THR A 168 23.46 -6.46 18.36
CA THR A 168 24.35 -6.41 17.19
C THR A 168 23.56 -6.78 15.93
N MET A 169 23.64 -5.94 14.89
CA MET A 169 23.06 -6.21 13.57
C MET A 169 24.17 -6.39 12.55
#